data_52cdf2217e5bb6296ce7b43602d9f44d
#
_entry.id   52cdf2217e5bb6296ce7b43602d9f44d
#
_cell.length_a   1.000
_cell.length_b   1.000
_cell.length_c   1.000
_cell.angle_alpha   90.00
_cell.angle_beta   90.00
_cell.angle_gamma   90.00
#
_symmetry.space_group_name_H-M   'P 1'
#
loop_
_entity.id
_entity.type
_entity.pdbx_description
1 polymer ?
#
loop_
_entity_poly.entity_id
_entity_poly.type
_entity_poly.pdbx_seq_one_letter_code
_entity_poly.pdbx_strand_id
1 'polypeptide(L)'
;VEPTPLASFEKAFDVDRLWHRDAGFGNRRGSLMLPPVVTERFVYAVDVRGRLQCIERDTGKKLWRRDLDLRVGGMTVGYGMIVLGTRDGDALALDADSGEEQWRARLSSEVLAAPGLSGDKVLVQTIDGRLHALQADTGASRWVYEETVPILTLRGTSSPVSAGGRVYVAYASGKVVALDEATGIPVWDRRVAEPSGRSELDRLVDIDANLVVENGGIFAVTFQGKVAVLDETSGRPFWDKDMSSHLRISSSAGSLFVADELARVWSLDQRSGAALWKNEALYGRGLNGTAIQRGLVVTGDSDGYLHWLDTIDGRIVARRFFDADGFAAPPVVYDDILYVLSGDGELAAYRIDPLQ
;
A
#
# COMPACT_ATOMS: atom_id res chain seq x y z
N VAL A 1 -18.59 -15.45 -2.07
CA VAL A 1 -19.56 -14.61 -2.84
C VAL A 1 -19.31 -14.89 -4.30
N GLU A 2 -20.36 -15.10 -5.11
CA GLU A 2 -20.23 -15.30 -6.55
C GLU A 2 -19.92 -13.94 -7.22
N PRO A 3 -18.88 -13.85 -8.08
CA PRO A 3 -18.50 -12.60 -8.74
C PRO A 3 -19.58 -12.11 -9.71
N THR A 4 -19.87 -10.82 -9.69
CA THR A 4 -20.76 -10.20 -10.67
C THR A 4 -20.18 -10.35 -12.09
N PRO A 5 -20.96 -10.80 -13.09
CA PRO A 5 -20.52 -10.83 -14.47
C PRO A 5 -20.10 -9.43 -14.96
N LEU A 6 -19.06 -9.39 -15.80
CA LEU A 6 -18.60 -8.12 -16.37
C LEU A 6 -19.66 -7.53 -17.31
N ALA A 7 -20.32 -6.47 -16.86
CA ALA A 7 -21.28 -5.74 -17.69
C ALA A 7 -20.58 -4.97 -18.82
N SER A 8 -21.32 -4.71 -19.90
CA SER A 8 -20.92 -3.73 -20.92
C SER A 8 -20.98 -2.31 -20.35
N PHE A 9 -20.17 -1.44 -20.86
CA PHE A 9 -20.12 -0.03 -20.45
C PHE A 9 -19.77 0.84 -21.66
N GLU A 10 -20.08 2.13 -21.60
CA GLU A 10 -19.67 3.10 -22.59
C GLU A 10 -18.20 3.48 -22.36
N LYS A 11 -17.35 3.05 -23.28
CA LYS A 11 -15.92 3.32 -23.23
C LYS A 11 -15.66 4.81 -23.50
N ALA A 12 -14.95 5.49 -22.63
CA ALA A 12 -14.57 6.88 -22.77
C ALA A 12 -13.06 7.10 -22.92
N PHE A 13 -12.24 6.07 -22.64
CA PHE A 13 -10.79 6.15 -22.66
C PHE A 13 -10.19 4.92 -23.35
N ASP A 14 -9.06 5.13 -24.03
CA ASP A 14 -8.17 4.08 -24.49
C ASP A 14 -7.08 3.81 -23.46
N VAL A 15 -6.70 2.52 -23.36
CA VAL A 15 -5.66 2.05 -22.44
C VAL A 15 -4.55 1.41 -23.25
N ASP A 16 -3.39 2.05 -23.27
CA ASP A 16 -2.21 1.60 -23.98
C ASP A 16 -1.18 0.99 -23.03
N ARG A 17 -0.74 -0.23 -23.34
CA ARG A 17 0.40 -0.83 -22.65
C ARG A 17 1.68 -0.28 -23.25
N LEU A 18 2.44 0.47 -22.44
CA LEU A 18 3.73 1.05 -22.85
C LEU A 18 4.82 -0.01 -22.93
N TRP A 19 4.89 -0.85 -21.91
CA TRP A 19 5.81 -1.97 -21.86
C TRP A 19 5.35 -3.04 -20.84
N HIS A 20 5.94 -4.22 -20.89
CA HIS A 20 5.82 -5.28 -19.87
C HIS A 20 7.13 -6.03 -19.71
N ARG A 21 7.36 -6.61 -18.51
CA ARG A 21 8.58 -7.34 -18.14
C ARG A 21 8.29 -8.41 -17.10
N ASP A 22 9.01 -9.50 -17.18
CA ASP A 22 9.15 -10.45 -16.08
C ASP A 22 9.93 -9.77 -14.93
N ALA A 23 9.27 -9.59 -13.79
CA ALA A 23 9.82 -9.00 -12.58
C ALA A 23 10.20 -10.04 -11.51
N GLY A 24 10.07 -11.32 -11.80
CA GLY A 24 10.48 -12.40 -10.91
C GLY A 24 9.40 -13.43 -10.63
N PHE A 25 9.52 -14.11 -9.50
CA PHE A 25 8.53 -15.08 -9.07
C PHE A 25 7.28 -14.36 -8.58
N GLY A 26 6.15 -14.71 -9.17
CA GLY A 26 4.86 -14.21 -8.72
C GLY A 26 4.49 -14.69 -7.30
N ASN A 27 3.48 -14.08 -6.74
CA ASN A 27 2.92 -14.41 -5.43
C ASN A 27 1.43 -14.75 -5.54
N ARG A 28 1.10 -15.77 -6.33
CA ARG A 28 -0.28 -16.15 -6.69
C ARG A 28 -1.24 -16.38 -5.52
N ARG A 29 -0.75 -16.65 -4.31
CA ARG A 29 -1.55 -16.99 -3.13
C ARG A 29 -0.99 -16.43 -1.83
N GLY A 30 -0.03 -15.49 -1.91
CA GLY A 30 0.57 -14.90 -0.73
C GLY A 30 -0.23 -13.73 -0.19
N SER A 31 -0.31 -13.61 1.12
CA SER A 31 -0.87 -12.43 1.80
C SER A 31 0.05 -11.21 1.74
N LEU A 32 1.30 -11.39 1.27
CA LEU A 32 2.30 -10.34 1.23
C LEU A 32 2.25 -9.62 -0.11
N MET A 33 2.02 -8.31 -0.08
CA MET A 33 1.97 -7.46 -1.25
C MET A 33 3.29 -6.69 -1.37
N LEU A 34 4.03 -6.93 -2.47
CA LEU A 34 5.27 -6.21 -2.80
C LEU A 34 5.05 -5.36 -4.05
N PRO A 35 4.41 -4.19 -3.93
CA PRO A 35 4.21 -3.32 -5.08
C PRO A 35 5.55 -2.82 -5.62
N PRO A 36 5.66 -2.55 -6.92
CA PRO A 36 6.83 -1.89 -7.47
C PRO A 36 6.96 -0.49 -6.88
N VAL A 37 8.19 -0.03 -6.66
CA VAL A 37 8.47 1.34 -6.26
C VAL A 37 8.94 2.11 -7.48
N VAL A 38 8.24 3.19 -7.80
CA VAL A 38 8.49 4.02 -8.98
C VAL A 38 9.11 5.34 -8.57
N THR A 39 10.16 5.71 -9.24
CA THR A 39 10.85 6.99 -9.09
C THR A 39 10.79 7.77 -10.41
N GLU A 40 11.38 8.96 -10.46
CA GLU A 40 11.42 9.77 -11.67
C GLU A 40 12.00 9.02 -12.89
N ARG A 41 13.03 8.21 -12.68
CA ARG A 41 13.76 7.52 -13.77
C ARG A 41 13.60 6.01 -13.79
N PHE A 42 13.28 5.39 -12.66
CA PHE A 42 13.38 3.95 -12.50
C PHE A 42 12.14 3.34 -11.86
N VAL A 43 11.92 2.07 -12.17
CA VAL A 43 10.98 1.18 -11.47
C VAL A 43 11.81 0.09 -10.80
N TYR A 44 11.63 -0.06 -9.50
CA TYR A 44 12.25 -1.12 -8.72
C TYR A 44 11.19 -2.17 -8.39
N ALA A 45 11.49 -3.41 -8.68
CA ALA A 45 10.63 -4.54 -8.35
C ALA A 45 11.43 -5.61 -7.61
N VAL A 46 10.85 -6.16 -6.56
CA VAL A 46 11.45 -7.25 -5.79
C VAL A 46 10.41 -8.36 -5.60
N ASP A 47 10.82 -9.60 -5.76
CA ASP A 47 9.97 -10.73 -5.43
C ASP A 47 10.20 -11.24 -3.99
N VAL A 48 9.34 -12.14 -3.55
CA VAL A 48 9.38 -12.71 -2.18
C VAL A 48 10.64 -13.52 -1.87
N ARG A 49 11.45 -13.86 -2.87
CA ARG A 49 12.72 -14.59 -2.75
C ARG A 49 13.95 -13.68 -2.84
N GLY A 50 13.73 -12.38 -2.98
CA GLY A 50 14.80 -11.40 -3.04
C GLY A 50 15.42 -11.18 -4.41
N ARG A 51 14.71 -11.54 -5.51
CA ARG A 51 15.10 -11.09 -6.84
C ARG A 51 14.72 -9.63 -6.99
N LEU A 52 15.70 -8.76 -6.93
CA LEU A 52 15.54 -7.30 -7.06
C LEU A 52 15.99 -6.87 -8.45
N GLN A 53 15.19 -6.03 -9.09
CA GLN A 53 15.48 -5.49 -10.42
C GLN A 53 15.29 -3.98 -10.45
N CYS A 54 16.17 -3.30 -11.18
CA CYS A 54 16.01 -1.91 -11.58
C CYS A 54 15.69 -1.86 -13.07
N ILE A 55 14.64 -1.16 -13.40
CA ILE A 55 14.06 -1.07 -14.75
C ILE A 55 13.95 0.41 -15.11
N GLU A 56 14.38 0.78 -16.31
CA GLU A 56 14.18 2.13 -16.84
C GLU A 56 12.67 2.41 -17.01
N ARG A 57 12.17 3.47 -16.38
CA ARG A 57 10.74 3.74 -16.27
C ARG A 57 10.05 3.88 -17.63
N ASP A 58 10.67 4.61 -18.54
CA ASP A 58 10.02 5.00 -19.81
C ASP A 58 10.00 3.86 -20.84
N THR A 59 11.01 3.00 -20.83
CA THR A 59 11.20 1.94 -21.85
C THR A 59 10.93 0.53 -21.33
N GLY A 60 10.89 0.34 -20.03
CA GLY A 60 10.85 -0.97 -19.40
C GLY A 60 12.16 -1.77 -19.57
N LYS A 61 13.26 -1.14 -19.98
CA LYS A 61 14.56 -1.81 -20.13
C LYS A 61 15.13 -2.15 -18.75
N LYS A 62 15.43 -3.42 -18.53
CA LYS A 62 16.14 -3.85 -17.33
C LYS A 62 17.56 -3.32 -17.34
N LEU A 63 17.95 -2.59 -16.31
CA LEU A 63 19.28 -2.00 -16.14
C LEU A 63 20.18 -2.95 -15.38
N TRP A 64 19.70 -3.46 -14.25
CA TRP A 64 20.42 -4.45 -13.46
C TRP A 64 19.46 -5.37 -12.69
N ARG A 65 19.97 -6.49 -12.19
CA ARG A 65 19.31 -7.45 -11.32
C ARG A 65 20.27 -7.91 -10.23
N ARG A 66 19.74 -8.13 -9.03
CA ARG A 66 20.40 -8.78 -7.90
C ARG A 66 19.52 -9.92 -7.39
N ASP A 67 20.12 -11.07 -7.18
CA ASP A 67 19.50 -12.21 -6.51
C ASP A 67 20.05 -12.23 -5.07
N LEU A 68 19.27 -11.73 -4.12
CA LEU A 68 19.73 -11.48 -2.74
C LEU A 68 19.57 -12.70 -1.84
N ASP A 69 18.82 -13.71 -2.27
CA ASP A 69 18.47 -14.92 -1.48
C ASP A 69 17.88 -14.56 -0.11
N LEU A 70 16.94 -13.64 -0.10
CA LEU A 70 16.26 -13.10 1.08
C LEU A 70 14.75 -13.29 0.99
N ARG A 71 14.11 -13.53 2.13
CA ARG A 71 12.66 -13.51 2.23
C ARG A 71 12.18 -12.08 2.47
N VAL A 72 11.96 -11.34 1.37
CA VAL A 72 11.56 -9.93 1.45
C VAL A 72 10.13 -9.78 1.96
N GLY A 73 9.91 -8.83 2.87
CA GLY A 73 8.63 -8.49 3.45
C GLY A 73 8.13 -7.08 3.08
N GLY A 74 9.02 -6.20 2.68
CA GLY A 74 8.69 -4.85 2.23
C GLY A 74 9.86 -4.14 1.59
N MET A 75 9.58 -3.17 0.71
CA MET A 75 10.58 -2.37 0.02
C MET A 75 10.15 -0.91 -0.06
N THR A 76 11.10 -0.02 0.12
CA THR A 76 10.98 1.40 -0.22
C THR A 76 12.23 1.89 -0.92
N VAL A 77 12.12 2.99 -1.68
CA VAL A 77 13.24 3.62 -2.38
C VAL A 77 13.18 5.12 -2.18
N GLY A 78 14.31 5.71 -1.82
CA GLY A 78 14.44 7.16 -1.67
C GLY A 78 15.86 7.54 -1.25
N TYR A 79 16.22 8.77 -1.42
CA TYR A 79 17.55 9.32 -1.07
C TYR A 79 18.73 8.52 -1.63
N GLY A 80 18.59 7.95 -2.83
CA GLY A 80 19.62 7.11 -3.46
C GLY A 80 19.76 5.71 -2.88
N MET A 81 18.82 5.28 -2.01
CA MET A 81 18.83 3.97 -1.38
C MET A 81 17.60 3.15 -1.75
N ILE A 82 17.77 1.83 -1.78
CA ILE A 82 16.70 0.85 -1.69
C ILE A 82 16.74 0.29 -0.28
N VAL A 83 15.66 0.36 0.46
CA VAL A 83 15.55 -0.23 1.79
C VAL A 83 14.61 -1.42 1.76
N LEU A 84 15.09 -2.57 2.20
CA LEU A 84 14.34 -3.81 2.30
C LEU A 84 14.13 -4.18 3.77
N GLY A 85 12.91 -4.58 4.11
CA GLY A 85 12.61 -5.32 5.31
C GLY A 85 12.46 -6.81 4.99
N THR A 86 12.94 -7.70 5.85
CA THR A 86 12.89 -9.15 5.62
C THR A 86 12.01 -9.87 6.62
N ARG A 87 11.49 -11.02 6.20
CA ARG A 87 10.76 -11.94 7.09
C ARG A 87 11.67 -12.68 8.06
N ASP A 88 12.98 -12.53 7.89
CA ASP A 88 13.98 -13.07 8.81
C ASP A 88 14.35 -12.05 9.92
N GLY A 89 13.78 -10.85 9.87
CA GLY A 89 13.99 -9.81 10.87
C GLY A 89 15.24 -8.96 10.63
N ASP A 90 15.57 -8.72 9.38
CA ASP A 90 16.64 -7.79 9.00
C ASP A 90 16.06 -6.58 8.25
N ALA A 91 16.68 -5.43 8.41
CA ALA A 91 16.59 -4.30 7.50
C ALA A 91 17.90 -4.13 6.75
N LEU A 92 17.82 -3.89 5.43
CA LEU A 92 18.98 -3.68 4.58
C LEU A 92 18.81 -2.38 3.80
N ALA A 93 19.89 -1.63 3.64
CA ALA A 93 19.96 -0.59 2.61
C ALA A 93 20.93 -1.01 1.51
N LEU A 94 20.47 -0.82 0.28
CA LEU A 94 21.24 -1.04 -0.92
C LEU A 94 21.38 0.27 -1.68
N ASP A 95 22.47 0.46 -2.37
CA ASP A 95 22.63 1.58 -3.30
C ASP A 95 21.62 1.46 -4.45
N ALA A 96 20.89 2.51 -4.75
CA ALA A 96 19.81 2.45 -5.74
C ALA A 96 20.30 2.31 -7.18
N ASP A 97 21.52 2.77 -7.49
CA ASP A 97 22.08 2.70 -8.84
C ASP A 97 22.72 1.33 -9.13
N SER A 98 23.37 0.72 -8.14
CA SER A 98 24.12 -0.54 -8.31
C SER A 98 23.41 -1.76 -7.69
N GLY A 99 22.54 -1.56 -6.71
CA GLY A 99 21.96 -2.65 -5.91
C GLY A 99 22.95 -3.30 -4.95
N GLU A 100 24.08 -2.66 -4.64
CA GLU A 100 25.06 -3.16 -3.68
C GLU A 100 24.64 -2.85 -2.25
N GLU A 101 24.84 -3.82 -1.34
CA GLU A 101 24.50 -3.65 0.08
C GLU A 101 25.42 -2.61 0.74
N GLN A 102 24.81 -1.59 1.35
CA GLN A 102 25.51 -0.55 2.10
C GLN A 102 25.59 -0.88 3.59
N TRP A 103 24.47 -1.33 4.15
CA TRP A 103 24.38 -1.76 5.54
C TRP A 103 23.26 -2.76 5.75
N ARG A 104 23.37 -3.51 6.85
CA ARG A 104 22.36 -4.44 7.35
C ARG A 104 22.21 -4.28 8.87
N ALA A 105 20.97 -4.24 9.34
CA ALA A 105 20.63 -4.17 10.76
C ALA A 105 19.72 -5.32 11.16
N ARG A 106 20.04 -6.00 12.26
CA ARG A 106 19.19 -7.01 12.86
C ARG A 106 18.11 -6.35 13.69
N LEU A 107 16.85 -6.73 13.46
CA LEU A 107 15.67 -6.25 14.18
C LEU A 107 15.14 -7.31 15.15
N SER A 108 14.08 -6.96 15.88
CA SER A 108 13.47 -7.81 16.88
C SER A 108 12.63 -8.95 16.32
N SER A 109 12.03 -8.75 15.13
CA SER A 109 11.10 -9.72 14.53
C SER A 109 10.95 -9.49 13.04
N GLU A 110 10.05 -10.26 12.39
CA GLU A 110 9.74 -10.17 10.96
C GLU A 110 9.27 -8.75 10.55
N VAL A 111 9.64 -8.34 9.35
CA VAL A 111 9.12 -7.13 8.68
C VAL A 111 8.19 -7.57 7.55
N LEU A 112 6.96 -7.09 7.53
CA LEU A 112 5.94 -7.43 6.53
C LEU A 112 5.34 -6.22 5.81
N ALA A 113 5.84 -5.00 6.11
CA ALA A 113 5.46 -3.77 5.44
C ALA A 113 6.69 -3.04 4.89
N ALA A 114 6.45 -2.17 3.92
CA ALA A 114 7.51 -1.32 3.40
C ALA A 114 8.06 -0.40 4.50
N PRO A 115 9.40 -0.30 4.68
CA PRO A 115 9.99 0.69 5.56
C PRO A 115 9.60 2.12 5.16
N GLY A 116 9.46 3.01 6.13
CA GLY A 116 9.32 4.44 5.89
C GLY A 116 10.68 5.13 5.79
N LEU A 117 10.74 6.22 5.04
CA LEU A 117 11.94 7.09 4.98
C LEU A 117 11.58 8.46 5.52
N SER A 118 12.41 9.00 6.39
CA SER A 118 12.21 10.33 6.94
C SER A 118 13.54 11.02 7.28
N GLY A 119 13.90 12.00 6.47
CA GLY A 119 15.15 12.73 6.65
C GLY A 119 16.36 11.79 6.67
N ASP A 120 17.03 11.74 7.82
CA ASP A 120 18.19 10.88 8.08
C ASP A 120 17.83 9.51 8.68
N LYS A 121 16.54 9.11 8.66
CA LYS A 121 16.05 7.89 9.31
C LYS A 121 15.36 6.93 8.36
N VAL A 122 15.51 5.66 8.66
CA VAL A 122 14.71 4.56 8.14
C VAL A 122 13.82 4.05 9.26
N LEU A 123 12.52 4.00 9.02
CA LEU A 123 11.51 3.59 9.98
C LEU A 123 11.03 2.17 9.63
N VAL A 124 11.18 1.22 10.52
CA VAL A 124 10.84 -0.18 10.24
C VAL A 124 9.93 -0.73 11.34
N GLN A 125 8.72 -1.10 10.96
CA GLN A 125 7.78 -1.78 11.85
C GLN A 125 7.99 -3.30 11.79
N THR A 126 8.08 -3.94 12.95
CA THR A 126 8.15 -5.39 13.11
C THR A 126 6.84 -5.95 13.67
N ILE A 127 6.55 -7.23 13.38
CA ILE A 127 5.26 -7.85 13.78
C ILE A 127 5.09 -8.03 15.30
N ASP A 128 6.14 -7.92 16.07
CA ASP A 128 6.11 -7.93 17.54
C ASP A 128 5.68 -6.59 18.16
N GLY A 129 5.23 -5.64 17.33
CA GLY A 129 4.71 -4.34 17.77
C GLY A 129 5.76 -3.26 17.93
N ARG A 130 7.00 -3.48 17.48
CA ARG A 130 8.05 -2.47 17.57
C ARG A 130 8.16 -1.65 16.30
N LEU A 131 8.41 -0.35 16.47
CA LEU A 131 8.85 0.56 15.42
C LEU A 131 10.30 0.95 15.71
N HIS A 132 11.19 0.57 14.81
CA HIS A 132 12.60 0.90 14.86
C HIS A 132 12.90 2.12 13.99
N ALA A 133 13.55 3.13 14.54
CA ALA A 133 14.18 4.19 13.75
C ALA A 133 15.68 3.92 13.66
N LEU A 134 16.14 3.73 12.44
CA LEU A 134 17.54 3.47 12.13
C LEU A 134 18.13 4.69 11.44
N GLN A 135 19.41 4.93 11.65
CA GLN A 135 20.19 5.93 10.91
C GLN A 135 20.27 5.50 9.42
N ALA A 136 19.91 6.41 8.52
CA ALA A 136 19.78 6.05 7.10
C ALA A 136 21.09 5.63 6.42
N ASP A 137 22.23 6.21 6.84
CA ASP A 137 23.55 5.94 6.25
C ASP A 137 24.26 4.72 6.84
N THR A 138 23.91 4.29 8.05
CA THR A 138 24.64 3.24 8.77
C THR A 138 23.79 2.07 9.27
N GLY A 139 22.47 2.23 9.30
CA GLY A 139 21.57 1.26 9.93
C GLY A 139 21.63 1.23 11.46
N ALA A 140 22.39 2.13 12.10
CA ALA A 140 22.49 2.19 13.54
C ALA A 140 21.15 2.57 14.19
N SER A 141 20.78 1.91 15.29
CA SER A 141 19.54 2.21 16.01
C SER A 141 19.60 3.62 16.62
N ARG A 142 18.55 4.41 16.39
CA ARG A 142 18.35 5.73 16.98
C ARG A 142 17.41 5.68 18.16
N TRP A 143 16.23 5.10 17.94
CA TRP A 143 15.24 4.85 18.99
C TRP A 143 14.34 3.68 18.56
N VAL A 144 13.66 3.11 19.53
CA VAL A 144 12.67 2.04 19.34
C VAL A 144 11.44 2.39 20.17
N TYR A 145 10.28 2.35 19.54
CA TYR A 145 8.98 2.42 20.21
C TYR A 145 8.34 1.03 20.23
N GLU A 146 7.69 0.67 21.33
CA GLU A 146 7.04 -0.63 21.51
C GLU A 146 5.57 -0.46 21.89
N GLU A 147 4.69 -1.09 21.12
CA GLU A 147 3.26 -1.17 21.36
C GLU A 147 2.85 -2.62 21.61
N THR A 148 1.93 -2.83 22.54
CA THR A 148 1.38 -4.17 22.80
C THR A 148 0.45 -4.58 21.65
N VAL A 149 0.77 -5.67 20.98
CA VAL A 149 -0.03 -6.24 19.90
C VAL A 149 -0.79 -7.48 20.36
N PRO A 150 -1.98 -7.75 19.79
CA PRO A 150 -2.72 -8.98 20.06
C PRO A 150 -1.94 -10.23 19.64
N ILE A 151 -2.19 -11.37 20.30
CA ILE A 151 -1.57 -12.66 19.96
C ILE A 151 -2.02 -13.14 18.58
N LEU A 152 -3.27 -12.86 18.21
CA LEU A 152 -3.84 -13.20 16.91
C LEU A 152 -4.00 -11.93 16.07
N THR A 153 -3.35 -11.89 14.90
CA THR A 153 -3.40 -10.80 13.93
C THR A 153 -3.49 -11.37 12.52
N LEU A 154 -3.90 -10.56 11.53
CA LEU A 154 -3.90 -10.92 10.10
C LEU A 154 -2.50 -10.85 9.51
N ARG A 155 -1.43 -11.07 10.15
CA ARG A 155 -0.06 -11.06 9.60
C ARG A 155 0.22 -9.90 8.61
N GLY A 156 -0.47 -8.77 8.76
CA GLY A 156 -0.21 -7.55 8.04
C GLY A 156 0.38 -6.51 9.00
N THR A 157 1.13 -5.58 8.46
CA THR A 157 1.58 -4.38 9.18
C THR A 157 1.45 -3.20 8.22
N SER A 158 1.11 -2.04 8.77
CA SER A 158 1.06 -0.80 7.99
C SER A 158 2.47 -0.21 7.87
N SER A 159 2.78 0.37 6.73
CA SER A 159 4.01 1.14 6.58
C SER A 159 3.95 2.40 7.44
N PRO A 160 5.00 2.73 8.22
CA PRO A 160 5.06 3.99 8.95
C PRO A 160 5.15 5.17 7.98
N VAL A 161 4.43 6.24 8.30
CA VAL A 161 4.38 7.46 7.49
C VAL A 161 4.93 8.62 8.29
N SER A 162 5.86 9.38 7.71
CA SER A 162 6.40 10.59 8.33
C SER A 162 5.81 11.84 7.67
N ALA A 163 5.33 12.77 8.49
CA ALA A 163 4.86 14.08 8.05
C ALA A 163 4.99 15.09 9.20
N GLY A 164 5.37 16.33 8.90
CA GLY A 164 5.37 17.44 9.86
C GLY A 164 6.20 17.21 11.13
N GLY A 165 7.30 16.44 11.06
CA GLY A 165 8.16 16.11 12.21
C GLY A 165 7.57 15.03 13.13
N ARG A 166 6.58 14.31 12.64
CA ARG A 166 5.93 13.17 13.33
C ARG A 166 6.00 11.91 12.50
N VAL A 167 5.96 10.78 13.17
CA VAL A 167 5.80 9.46 12.57
C VAL A 167 4.45 8.91 12.99
N TYR A 168 3.65 8.54 12.01
CA TYR A 168 2.37 7.88 12.22
C TYR A 168 2.50 6.39 11.89
N VAL A 169 2.07 5.56 12.82
CA VAL A 169 2.14 4.11 12.69
C VAL A 169 0.84 3.48 13.15
N ALA A 170 0.36 2.51 12.39
CA ALA A 170 -0.84 1.76 12.72
C ALA A 170 -0.50 0.34 13.15
N TYR A 171 -1.29 -0.20 14.06
CA TYR A 171 -1.06 -1.51 14.69
C TYR A 171 -2.25 -2.44 14.52
N ALA A 172 -1.98 -3.72 14.57
CA ALA A 172 -2.96 -4.81 14.56
C ALA A 172 -3.98 -4.77 15.71
N SER A 173 -3.78 -3.89 16.68
CA SER A 173 -4.76 -3.61 17.74
C SER A 173 -5.86 -2.64 17.31
N GLY A 174 -5.87 -2.17 16.07
CA GLY A 174 -6.74 -1.09 15.60
C GLY A 174 -6.33 0.29 16.12
N LYS A 175 -5.10 0.45 16.60
CA LYS A 175 -4.57 1.69 17.16
C LYS A 175 -3.68 2.41 16.15
N VAL A 176 -3.81 3.72 16.06
CA VAL A 176 -2.86 4.63 15.39
C VAL A 176 -2.12 5.43 16.45
N VAL A 177 -0.81 5.51 16.30
CA VAL A 177 0.08 6.24 17.22
C VAL A 177 0.84 7.29 16.43
N ALA A 178 0.91 8.50 16.97
CA ALA A 178 1.80 9.55 16.49
C ALA A 178 2.98 9.70 17.45
N LEU A 179 4.17 9.60 16.90
CA LEU A 179 5.43 9.74 17.64
C LEU A 179 6.15 11.02 17.20
N ASP A 180 6.86 11.63 18.10
CA ASP A 180 7.86 12.63 17.73
C ASP A 180 8.98 11.96 16.92
N GLU A 181 9.25 12.47 15.74
CA GLU A 181 10.17 11.84 14.78
C GLU A 181 11.63 11.80 15.30
N ALA A 182 12.04 12.80 16.06
CA ALA A 182 13.42 12.89 16.54
C ALA A 182 13.67 11.90 17.68
N THR A 183 12.71 11.70 18.56
CA THR A 183 12.88 11.00 19.84
C THR A 183 12.15 9.67 19.96
N GLY A 184 11.14 9.43 19.11
CA GLY A 184 10.25 8.26 19.21
C GLY A 184 9.28 8.33 20.40
N ILE A 185 9.17 9.48 21.07
CA ILE A 185 8.23 9.67 22.18
C ILE A 185 6.80 9.80 21.66
N PRO A 186 5.81 9.08 22.23
CA PRO A 186 4.42 9.24 21.78
C PRO A 186 3.89 10.64 22.05
N VAL A 187 3.29 11.24 21.03
CA VAL A 187 2.59 12.53 21.10
C VAL A 187 1.11 12.30 21.41
N TRP A 188 0.50 11.36 20.73
CA TRP A 188 -0.85 10.88 20.97
C TRP A 188 -1.00 9.44 20.46
N ASP A 189 -2.00 8.74 20.99
CA ASP A 189 -2.47 7.46 20.46
C ASP A 189 -4.00 7.47 20.34
N ARG A 190 -4.53 6.74 19.36
CA ARG A 190 -5.96 6.64 19.12
C ARG A 190 -6.34 5.25 18.61
N ARG A 191 -7.32 4.63 19.26
CA ARG A 191 -7.96 3.43 18.75
C ARG A 191 -9.03 3.83 17.74
N VAL A 192 -8.90 3.32 16.50
CA VAL A 192 -9.81 3.61 15.38
C VAL A 192 -11.00 2.65 15.40
N ALA A 193 -10.77 1.39 15.73
CA ALA A 193 -11.82 0.38 15.83
C ALA A 193 -11.66 -0.47 17.09
N GLU A 194 -12.78 -0.83 17.68
CA GLU A 194 -12.84 -1.68 18.88
C GLU A 194 -13.04 -3.14 18.44
N PRO A 195 -12.23 -4.09 18.98
CA PRO A 195 -12.49 -5.51 18.78
C PRO A 195 -13.90 -5.87 19.26
N SER A 196 -14.76 -6.34 18.38
CA SER A 196 -16.13 -6.71 18.69
C SER A 196 -16.46 -8.10 18.16
N GLY A 197 -17.23 -8.89 18.92
CA GLY A 197 -17.63 -10.24 18.49
C GLY A 197 -17.45 -11.29 19.58
N ARG A 198 -17.91 -12.51 19.30
CA ARG A 198 -17.96 -13.63 20.27
C ARG A 198 -16.76 -14.56 20.13
N SER A 199 -16.15 -14.63 18.97
CA SER A 199 -14.95 -15.45 18.71
C SER A 199 -13.69 -14.58 18.59
N GLU A 200 -12.52 -15.19 18.73
CA GLU A 200 -11.23 -14.52 18.50
C GLU A 200 -11.14 -13.96 17.05
N LEU A 201 -11.70 -14.69 16.09
CA LEU A 201 -11.73 -14.27 14.67
C LEU A 201 -12.65 -13.04 14.46
N ASP A 202 -13.78 -12.98 15.16
CA ASP A 202 -14.68 -11.82 15.08
C ASP A 202 -14.07 -10.55 15.68
N ARG A 203 -13.07 -10.71 16.55
CA ARG A 203 -12.38 -9.62 17.26
C ARG A 203 -11.16 -9.07 16.52
N LEU A 204 -10.84 -9.60 15.33
CA LEU A 204 -9.75 -9.05 14.53
C LEU A 204 -10.14 -7.68 13.97
N VAL A 205 -9.42 -6.64 14.34
CA VAL A 205 -9.58 -5.26 13.85
C VAL A 205 -8.21 -4.72 13.45
N ASP A 206 -7.68 -5.24 12.39
CA ASP A 206 -6.32 -4.94 11.94
C ASP A 206 -6.30 -3.72 11.01
N ILE A 207 -5.25 -2.89 11.12
CA ILE A 207 -4.98 -1.80 10.17
C ILE A 207 -3.80 -2.23 9.31
N ASP A 208 -4.09 -3.01 8.27
CA ASP A 208 -3.08 -3.50 7.32
C ASP A 208 -2.87 -2.54 6.14
N ALA A 209 -3.84 -1.68 5.85
CA ALA A 209 -3.71 -0.66 4.83
C ALA A 209 -2.77 0.46 5.30
N ASN A 210 -1.97 0.98 4.38
CA ASN A 210 -1.11 2.11 4.68
C ASN A 210 -1.97 3.34 5.03
N LEU A 211 -1.54 4.05 6.08
CA LEU A 211 -2.10 5.35 6.41
C LEU A 211 -1.85 6.34 5.27
N VAL A 212 -2.83 7.18 4.98
CA VAL A 212 -2.65 8.34 4.10
C VAL A 212 -2.71 9.58 4.97
N VAL A 213 -1.66 10.41 4.91
CA VAL A 213 -1.56 11.66 5.68
C VAL A 213 -1.59 12.81 4.70
N GLU A 214 -2.66 13.58 4.70
CA GLU A 214 -2.81 14.74 3.81
C GLU A 214 -3.81 15.75 4.38
N ASN A 215 -3.62 17.02 4.04
CA ASN A 215 -4.55 18.11 4.40
C ASN A 215 -4.90 18.19 5.90
N GLY A 216 -3.96 17.82 6.79
CA GLY A 216 -4.16 17.81 8.24
C GLY A 216 -4.98 16.63 8.76
N GLY A 217 -5.27 15.65 7.91
CA GLY A 217 -6.00 14.44 8.23
C GLY A 217 -5.15 13.16 8.05
N ILE A 218 -5.40 12.18 8.90
CA ILE A 218 -4.88 10.83 8.78
C ILE A 218 -6.03 9.90 8.44
N PHE A 219 -5.97 9.31 7.25
CA PHE A 219 -6.97 8.38 6.75
C PHE A 219 -6.53 6.96 7.11
N ALA A 220 -7.36 6.27 7.88
CA ALA A 220 -7.13 4.92 8.34
C ALA A 220 -8.31 4.01 7.96
N VAL A 221 -7.99 2.80 7.52
CA VAL A 221 -8.98 1.77 7.15
C VAL A 221 -8.67 0.52 7.94
N THR A 222 -9.69 -0.08 8.55
CA THR A 222 -9.55 -1.28 9.36
C THR A 222 -10.31 -2.46 8.76
N PHE A 223 -9.75 -3.64 8.91
CA PHE A 223 -10.47 -4.89 8.65
C PHE A 223 -11.54 -5.09 9.71
N GLN A 224 -12.73 -5.54 9.31
CA GLN A 224 -13.91 -5.74 10.17
C GLN A 224 -14.27 -4.53 11.06
N GLY A 225 -13.96 -3.32 10.59
CA GLY A 225 -14.12 -2.14 11.40
C GLY A 225 -14.58 -0.91 10.63
N LYS A 226 -13.73 0.09 10.56
CA LYS A 226 -14.10 1.43 10.12
C LYS A 226 -13.14 2.01 9.09
N VAL A 227 -13.66 2.94 8.29
CA VAL A 227 -12.86 4.00 7.67
C VAL A 227 -12.98 5.22 8.59
N ALA A 228 -11.86 5.79 8.97
CA ALA A 228 -11.81 6.95 9.85
C ALA A 228 -10.83 8.00 9.34
N VAL A 229 -11.12 9.25 9.63
CA VAL A 229 -10.19 10.36 9.44
C VAL A 229 -9.92 11.00 10.79
N LEU A 230 -8.65 11.01 11.17
CA LEU A 230 -8.19 11.58 12.43
C LEU A 230 -7.52 12.93 12.15
N ASP A 231 -7.65 13.86 13.07
CA ASP A 231 -6.87 15.10 13.10
C ASP A 231 -5.38 14.77 13.30
N GLU A 232 -4.54 15.21 12.39
CA GLU A 232 -3.10 14.95 12.40
C GLU A 232 -2.43 15.42 13.70
N THR A 233 -2.90 16.52 14.27
CA THR A 233 -2.30 17.15 15.43
C THR A 233 -2.67 16.48 16.74
N SER A 234 -3.93 16.08 16.91
CA SER A 234 -4.49 15.61 18.18
C SER A 234 -4.93 14.15 18.19
N GLY A 235 -4.99 13.51 17.04
CA GLY A 235 -5.55 12.16 16.88
C GLY A 235 -7.08 12.08 17.11
N ARG A 236 -7.77 13.21 17.25
CA ARG A 236 -9.24 13.20 17.40
C ARG A 236 -9.89 12.83 16.07
N PRO A 237 -10.91 11.97 16.06
CA PRO A 237 -11.62 11.69 14.82
C PRO A 237 -12.39 12.93 14.34
N PHE A 238 -12.21 13.28 13.07
CA PHE A 238 -13.10 14.19 12.38
C PHE A 238 -14.41 13.48 12.07
N TRP A 239 -14.32 12.23 11.60
CA TRP A 239 -15.44 11.34 11.38
C TRP A 239 -14.94 9.87 11.29
N ASP A 240 -15.86 8.95 11.48
CA ASP A 240 -15.68 7.52 11.19
C ASP A 240 -16.94 6.95 10.53
N LYS A 241 -16.78 5.85 9.79
CA LYS A 241 -17.86 5.15 9.10
C LYS A 241 -17.61 3.66 9.16
N ASP A 242 -18.65 2.89 9.52
CA ASP A 242 -18.58 1.43 9.48
C ASP A 242 -18.38 0.94 8.04
N MET A 243 -17.22 0.39 7.77
CA MET A 243 -16.82 -0.13 6.47
C MET A 243 -15.56 -0.98 6.65
N SER A 244 -15.62 -2.24 6.24
CA SER A 244 -14.48 -3.14 6.30
C SER A 244 -13.67 -3.07 5.02
N SER A 245 -12.37 -2.81 5.14
CA SER A 245 -11.38 -2.92 4.08
C SER A 245 -10.00 -3.15 4.68
N HIS A 246 -9.14 -3.86 3.97
CA HIS A 246 -7.72 -4.01 4.24
C HIS A 246 -6.88 -3.53 3.05
N LEU A 247 -7.53 -2.91 2.07
CA LEU A 247 -6.93 -2.54 0.80
C LEU A 247 -6.41 -1.10 0.84
N ARG A 248 -5.42 -0.83 0.01
CA ARG A 248 -4.92 0.52 -0.20
C ARG A 248 -6.04 1.43 -0.69
N ILE A 249 -6.15 2.58 -0.06
CA ILE A 249 -7.06 3.65 -0.43
C ILE A 249 -6.36 4.72 -1.25
N SER A 250 -7.12 5.49 -1.99
CA SER A 250 -6.62 6.65 -2.73
C SER A 250 -7.50 7.87 -2.51
N SER A 251 -6.94 9.03 -2.75
CA SER A 251 -7.61 10.32 -2.58
C SER A 251 -7.40 11.23 -3.79
N SER A 252 -8.38 12.03 -4.11
CA SER A 252 -8.29 13.06 -5.14
C SER A 252 -9.41 14.08 -4.98
N ALA A 253 -9.09 15.36 -5.17
CA ALA A 253 -10.06 16.44 -5.24
C ALA A 253 -11.09 16.48 -4.08
N GLY A 254 -10.65 16.17 -2.86
CA GLY A 254 -11.51 16.17 -1.67
C GLY A 254 -12.36 14.90 -1.51
N SER A 255 -12.14 13.90 -2.33
CA SER A 255 -12.77 12.57 -2.25
C SER A 255 -11.78 11.51 -1.82
N LEU A 256 -12.26 10.55 -1.03
CA LEU A 256 -11.54 9.34 -0.64
C LEU A 256 -12.17 8.15 -1.36
N PHE A 257 -11.35 7.34 -2.02
CA PHE A 257 -11.80 6.16 -2.75
C PHE A 257 -11.39 4.89 -2.01
N VAL A 258 -12.38 4.07 -1.68
CA VAL A 258 -12.21 2.84 -0.89
C VAL A 258 -12.85 1.68 -1.64
N ALA A 259 -12.09 0.59 -1.82
CA ALA A 259 -12.64 -0.69 -2.22
C ALA A 259 -12.90 -1.50 -0.94
N ASP A 260 -14.16 -1.87 -0.69
CA ASP A 260 -14.51 -2.66 0.48
C ASP A 260 -14.30 -4.17 0.26
N GLU A 261 -14.41 -4.97 1.32
CA GLU A 261 -14.19 -6.42 1.27
C GLU A 261 -15.16 -7.19 0.36
N LEU A 262 -16.28 -6.57 -0.01
CA LEU A 262 -17.24 -7.11 -0.97
C LEU A 262 -16.96 -6.65 -2.40
N ALA A 263 -15.82 -5.98 -2.63
CA ALA A 263 -15.42 -5.44 -3.92
C ALA A 263 -16.37 -4.37 -4.47
N ARG A 264 -16.96 -3.57 -3.60
CA ARG A 264 -17.67 -2.35 -3.95
C ARG A 264 -16.70 -1.19 -3.87
N VAL A 265 -16.73 -0.30 -4.85
CA VAL A 265 -15.92 0.92 -4.84
C VAL A 265 -16.78 2.09 -4.35
N TRP A 266 -16.29 2.78 -3.35
CA TRP A 266 -16.94 3.92 -2.72
C TRP A 266 -16.14 5.19 -2.96
N SER A 267 -16.85 6.30 -3.20
CA SER A 267 -16.31 7.64 -3.03
C SER A 267 -16.93 8.27 -1.80
N LEU A 268 -16.08 8.72 -0.89
CA LEU A 268 -16.47 9.39 0.34
C LEU A 268 -15.95 10.82 0.34
N ASP A 269 -16.75 11.76 0.79
CA ASP A 269 -16.28 13.13 1.05
C ASP A 269 -15.24 13.12 2.18
N GLN A 270 -14.07 13.68 1.96
CA GLN A 270 -12.95 13.65 2.91
C GLN A 270 -13.27 14.37 4.23
N ARG A 271 -14.14 15.38 4.22
CA ARG A 271 -14.44 16.21 5.40
C ARG A 271 -15.53 15.61 6.27
N SER A 272 -16.50 14.93 5.67
CA SER A 272 -17.70 14.47 6.37
C SER A 272 -17.86 12.95 6.41
N GLY A 273 -17.13 12.20 5.57
CA GLY A 273 -17.34 10.76 5.40
C GLY A 273 -18.63 10.39 4.68
N ALA A 274 -19.38 11.39 4.16
CA ALA A 274 -20.59 11.12 3.40
C ALA A 274 -20.26 10.37 2.10
N ALA A 275 -21.04 9.34 1.76
CA ALA A 275 -20.91 8.65 0.50
C ALA A 275 -21.39 9.57 -0.63
N LEU A 276 -20.48 9.89 -1.57
CA LEU A 276 -20.79 10.65 -2.77
C LEU A 276 -21.38 9.72 -3.84
N TRP A 277 -20.77 8.55 -4.01
CA TRP A 277 -21.29 7.48 -4.84
C TRP A 277 -20.77 6.11 -4.38
N LYS A 278 -21.43 5.05 -4.86
CA LYS A 278 -21.03 3.65 -4.67
C LYS A 278 -21.21 2.91 -5.98
N ASN A 279 -20.17 2.20 -6.43
CA ASN A 279 -20.24 1.29 -7.58
C ASN A 279 -20.24 -0.16 -7.09
N GLU A 280 -21.23 -0.94 -7.49
CA GLU A 280 -21.39 -2.37 -7.17
C GLU A 280 -21.19 -3.30 -8.39
N ALA A 281 -20.81 -2.74 -9.55
CA ALA A 281 -20.60 -3.54 -10.77
C ALA A 281 -19.45 -4.53 -10.66
N LEU A 282 -18.58 -4.37 -9.66
CA LEU A 282 -17.44 -5.23 -9.38
C LEU A 282 -17.64 -6.12 -8.15
N TYR A 283 -18.87 -6.19 -7.62
CA TYR A 283 -19.21 -6.97 -6.42
C TYR A 283 -18.70 -8.42 -6.51
N GLY A 284 -18.03 -8.90 -5.45
CA GLY A 284 -17.50 -10.26 -5.34
C GLY A 284 -16.26 -10.56 -6.20
N ARG A 285 -15.70 -9.59 -6.93
CA ARG A 285 -14.58 -9.82 -7.86
C ARG A 285 -13.20 -9.74 -7.22
N GLY A 286 -13.10 -9.50 -5.91
CA GLY A 286 -11.81 -9.47 -5.19
C GLY A 286 -10.87 -8.37 -5.73
N LEU A 287 -11.08 -7.14 -5.29
CA LEU A 287 -10.27 -6.00 -5.72
C LEU A 287 -8.92 -5.95 -4.99
N ASN A 288 -7.93 -5.30 -5.59
CA ASN A 288 -6.57 -5.18 -5.04
C ASN A 288 -6.23 -3.77 -4.50
N GLY A 289 -7.23 -2.92 -4.25
CA GLY A 289 -7.07 -1.54 -3.81
C GLY A 289 -7.31 -0.54 -4.92
N THR A 290 -7.18 0.75 -4.59
CA THR A 290 -7.43 1.85 -5.53
C THR A 290 -6.18 2.71 -5.73
N ALA A 291 -6.05 3.31 -6.90
CA ALA A 291 -5.10 4.38 -7.20
C ALA A 291 -5.78 5.42 -8.11
N ILE A 292 -5.17 6.59 -8.24
CA ILE A 292 -5.68 7.65 -9.13
C ILE A 292 -4.75 7.79 -10.33
N GLN A 293 -5.31 7.64 -11.53
CA GLN A 293 -4.62 7.86 -12.80
C GLN A 293 -5.40 8.88 -13.64
N ARG A 294 -4.81 10.03 -13.95
CA ARG A 294 -5.43 11.11 -14.73
C ARG A 294 -6.84 11.48 -14.23
N GLY A 295 -7.04 11.54 -12.93
CA GLY A 295 -8.34 11.87 -12.35
C GLY A 295 -9.38 10.74 -12.41
N LEU A 296 -8.99 9.51 -12.74
CA LEU A 296 -9.82 8.31 -12.70
C LEU A 296 -9.38 7.39 -11.56
N VAL A 297 -10.32 6.71 -10.93
CA VAL A 297 -10.02 5.63 -9.97
C VAL A 297 -9.68 4.38 -10.76
N VAL A 298 -8.51 3.80 -10.53
CA VAL A 298 -8.12 2.51 -11.10
C VAL A 298 -8.05 1.43 -10.02
N THR A 299 -8.56 0.25 -10.33
CA THR A 299 -8.49 -0.96 -9.50
C THR A 299 -8.35 -2.21 -10.37
N GLY A 300 -7.68 -3.22 -9.85
CA GLY A 300 -7.62 -4.55 -10.48
C GLY A 300 -8.54 -5.53 -9.78
N ASP A 301 -9.04 -6.54 -10.50
CA ASP A 301 -9.84 -7.62 -9.95
C ASP A 301 -9.11 -8.97 -9.98
N SER A 302 -9.61 -9.98 -9.25
CA SER A 302 -8.98 -11.30 -9.15
C SER A 302 -8.96 -12.11 -10.45
N ASP A 303 -9.77 -11.71 -11.46
CA ASP A 303 -9.76 -12.32 -12.78
C ASP A 303 -8.79 -11.63 -13.74
N GLY A 304 -8.03 -10.64 -13.24
CA GLY A 304 -6.96 -9.97 -13.96
C GLY A 304 -7.39 -8.81 -14.84
N TYR A 305 -8.56 -8.26 -14.61
CA TYR A 305 -9.00 -7.05 -15.28
C TYR A 305 -8.66 -5.80 -14.48
N LEU A 306 -8.16 -4.78 -15.17
CA LEU A 306 -8.07 -3.40 -14.70
C LEU A 306 -9.36 -2.65 -15.07
N HIS A 307 -9.89 -1.90 -14.13
CA HIS A 307 -11.09 -1.08 -14.30
C HIS A 307 -10.76 0.37 -13.95
N TRP A 308 -11.17 1.31 -14.79
CA TRP A 308 -11.11 2.75 -14.52
C TRP A 308 -12.52 3.28 -14.32
N LEU A 309 -12.72 3.96 -13.21
CA LEU A 309 -14.00 4.55 -12.83
C LEU A 309 -13.84 6.07 -12.80
N ASP A 310 -14.88 6.76 -13.28
CA ASP A 310 -14.98 8.21 -13.18
C ASP A 310 -15.05 8.63 -11.70
N THR A 311 -14.25 9.62 -11.29
CA THR A 311 -14.22 10.10 -9.90
C THR A 311 -15.48 10.84 -9.49
N ILE A 312 -16.29 11.33 -10.43
CA ILE A 312 -17.48 12.14 -10.18
C ILE A 312 -18.70 11.27 -9.87
N ASP A 313 -18.94 10.21 -10.67
CA ASP A 313 -20.16 9.39 -10.58
C ASP A 313 -19.90 7.90 -10.39
N GLY A 314 -18.64 7.48 -10.44
CA GLY A 314 -18.23 6.09 -10.21
C GLY A 314 -18.52 5.14 -11.38
N ARG A 315 -18.98 5.62 -12.55
CA ARG A 315 -19.20 4.74 -13.70
C ARG A 315 -17.88 4.20 -14.25
N ILE A 316 -17.87 2.97 -14.77
CA ILE A 316 -16.72 2.39 -15.43
C ILE A 316 -16.58 3.06 -16.81
N VAL A 317 -15.40 3.61 -17.10
CA VAL A 317 -15.08 4.36 -18.34
C VAL A 317 -14.01 3.68 -19.18
N ALA A 318 -13.24 2.75 -18.61
CA ALA A 318 -12.28 1.91 -19.31
C ALA A 318 -12.10 0.57 -18.58
N ARG A 319 -11.70 -0.45 -19.34
CA ARG A 319 -11.35 -1.78 -18.84
C ARG A 319 -10.25 -2.39 -19.70
N ARG A 320 -9.31 -3.06 -19.07
CA ARG A 320 -8.24 -3.78 -19.75
C ARG A 320 -7.95 -5.09 -19.06
N PHE A 321 -7.93 -6.18 -19.81
CA PHE A 321 -7.38 -7.45 -19.32
C PHE A 321 -5.86 -7.36 -19.29
N PHE A 322 -5.27 -7.80 -18.18
CA PHE A 322 -3.83 -7.83 -17.98
C PHE A 322 -3.32 -9.27 -17.93
N ASP A 323 -3.77 -10.06 -16.96
CA ASP A 323 -3.22 -11.37 -16.67
C ASP A 323 -4.22 -12.26 -15.93
N ALA A 324 -4.35 -13.53 -16.33
CA ALA A 324 -5.30 -14.50 -15.74
C ALA A 324 -4.97 -14.87 -14.27
N ASP A 325 -3.74 -14.64 -13.83
CA ASP A 325 -3.31 -14.90 -12.45
C ASP A 325 -3.62 -13.73 -11.49
N GLY A 326 -4.37 -12.73 -11.96
CA GLY A 326 -4.77 -11.57 -11.17
C GLY A 326 -3.59 -10.67 -10.80
N PHE A 327 -3.68 -10.00 -9.66
CA PHE A 327 -2.69 -9.02 -9.21
C PHE A 327 -2.01 -9.46 -7.92
N ALA A 328 -0.69 -9.31 -7.86
CA ALA A 328 0.13 -9.59 -6.68
C ALA A 328 0.22 -8.40 -5.72
N ALA A 329 -0.14 -7.20 -6.16
CA ALA A 329 -0.02 -5.96 -5.40
C ALA A 329 -1.06 -4.92 -5.82
N PRO A 330 -1.34 -3.91 -4.98
CA PRO A 330 -2.19 -2.79 -5.37
C PRO A 330 -1.58 -2.03 -6.56
N PRO A 331 -2.43 -1.35 -7.37
CA PRO A 331 -1.96 -0.53 -8.47
C PRO A 331 -1.11 0.64 -7.96
N VAL A 332 -0.05 0.97 -8.67
CA VAL A 332 0.83 2.10 -8.39
C VAL A 332 0.75 3.07 -9.55
N VAL A 333 0.48 4.34 -9.26
CA VAL A 333 0.50 5.41 -10.28
C VAL A 333 1.62 6.39 -9.94
N TYR A 334 2.41 6.71 -10.95
CA TYR A 334 3.45 7.73 -10.88
C TYR A 334 3.46 8.50 -12.20
N ASP A 335 3.35 9.82 -12.14
CA ASP A 335 3.36 10.71 -13.30
C ASP A 335 2.33 10.28 -14.38
N ASP A 336 1.09 10.03 -13.92
CA ASP A 336 -0.03 9.56 -14.74
C ASP A 336 0.17 8.21 -15.47
N ILE A 337 1.23 7.49 -15.18
CA ILE A 337 1.45 6.12 -15.67
C ILE A 337 1.10 5.12 -14.56
N LEU A 338 0.31 4.13 -14.92
CA LEU A 338 -0.07 3.03 -14.05
C LEU A 338 0.93 1.87 -14.18
N TYR A 339 1.39 1.38 -13.04
CA TYR A 339 2.25 0.21 -12.93
C TYR A 339 1.50 -0.88 -12.16
N VAL A 340 1.47 -2.08 -12.72
CA VAL A 340 0.78 -3.24 -12.14
C VAL A 340 1.66 -4.47 -12.20
N LEU A 341 1.56 -5.29 -11.15
CA LEU A 341 2.28 -6.55 -11.01
C LEU A 341 1.27 -7.69 -10.93
N SER A 342 1.41 -8.69 -11.82
CA SER A 342 0.53 -9.86 -11.81
C SER A 342 0.91 -10.90 -10.77
N GLY A 343 0.01 -11.84 -10.54
CA GLY A 343 0.21 -12.97 -9.62
C GLY A 343 1.34 -13.90 -10.02
N ASP A 344 1.72 -13.97 -11.29
CA ASP A 344 2.84 -14.78 -11.79
C ASP A 344 4.14 -14.00 -11.98
N GLY A 345 4.14 -12.67 -11.71
CA GLY A 345 5.34 -11.83 -11.68
C GLY A 345 5.54 -10.96 -12.91
N GLU A 346 4.54 -10.83 -13.79
CA GLU A 346 4.59 -9.87 -14.90
C GLU A 346 4.34 -8.45 -14.39
N LEU A 347 5.25 -7.54 -14.71
CA LEU A 347 5.16 -6.11 -14.45
C LEU A 347 4.83 -5.37 -15.73
N ALA A 348 3.83 -4.50 -15.71
CA ALA A 348 3.46 -3.71 -16.89
C ALA A 348 3.21 -2.24 -16.54
N ALA A 349 3.45 -1.36 -17.51
CA ALA A 349 3.13 0.05 -17.46
C ALA A 349 2.03 0.39 -18.48
N TYR A 350 1.04 1.17 -18.03
CA TYR A 350 -0.10 1.57 -18.83
C TYR A 350 -0.32 3.08 -18.82
N ARG A 351 -0.61 3.62 -19.99
CA ARG A 351 -1.11 4.97 -20.17
C ARG A 351 -2.61 4.90 -20.49
N ILE A 352 -3.35 5.92 -20.06
CA ILE A 352 -4.76 6.08 -20.41
C ILE A 352 -4.98 7.45 -21.03
N ASP A 353 -5.70 7.49 -22.16
CA ASP A 353 -6.02 8.71 -22.88
C ASP A 353 -7.51 8.75 -23.24
N PRO A 354 -8.16 9.95 -23.22
CA PRO A 354 -9.54 10.09 -23.68
C PRO A 354 -9.68 9.62 -25.13
N LEU A 355 -10.83 9.02 -25.46
CA LEU A 355 -11.19 8.76 -26.86
C LEU A 355 -11.27 10.07 -27.62
N GLN A 356 -10.71 10.10 -28.82
CA GLN A 356 -10.78 11.26 -29.72
C GLN A 356 -12.16 11.41 -30.34
#